data_58461167a4ccb92f23588fb32d7d10f5
#
_entry.id   58461167a4ccb92f23588fb32d7d10f5
#
_cell.length_a   1.000
_cell.length_b   1.000
_cell.length_c   1.000
_cell.angle_alpha   90.00
_cell.angle_beta   90.00
_cell.angle_gamma   90.00
#
_symmetry.space_group_name_H-M   'P 1'
#
loop_
_entity.id
_entity.type
_entity.pdbx_description
1 polymer ?
#
loop_
_entity_poly.entity_id
_entity_poly.type
_entity_poly.pdbx_seq_one_letter_code
_entity_poly.pdbx_strand_id
1 'polypeptide(L)'
;MQLLDSSVYIRAFREPAFGEEFRAFHRGALPGLVLSAVVASEVLIGALTPDRERAFRRGILEPFQARRRLHVPTWSTWDRATSIDRRMRRRSGFDSRLDRRSFFQDILIAASARDLGATVITLNTRDFEAIAEFMDITVAEPWPERAV
;
A
#
# COMPACT_ATOMS: atom_id res chain seq x y z
N MET A 1 4.91 -12.62 2.44
CA MET A 1 5.28 -11.20 2.36
C MET A 1 4.01 -10.36 2.39
N GLN A 2 4.06 -9.19 3.03
CA GLN A 2 2.92 -8.30 3.16
C GLN A 2 3.33 -6.87 2.80
N LEU A 3 2.43 -6.15 2.15
CA LEU A 3 2.59 -4.75 1.78
C LEU A 3 1.42 -3.97 2.36
N LEU A 4 1.72 -2.99 3.23
CA LEU A 4 0.70 -2.13 3.81
C LEU A 4 0.44 -0.94 2.87
N ASP A 5 -0.83 -0.69 2.60
CA ASP A 5 -1.27 0.48 1.87
C ASP A 5 -1.12 1.76 2.70
N SER A 6 -1.06 2.90 2.04
CA SER A 6 -0.92 4.22 2.68
C SER A 6 -2.02 4.52 3.70
N SER A 7 -3.25 4.04 3.48
CA SER A 7 -4.37 4.21 4.41
C SER A 7 -4.06 3.69 5.82
N VAL A 8 -3.32 2.59 5.92
CA VAL A 8 -2.93 1.99 7.21
C VAL A 8 -1.93 2.88 7.95
N TYR A 9 -0.88 3.33 7.26
CA TYR A 9 0.12 4.24 7.86
C TYR A 9 -0.50 5.57 8.27
N ILE A 10 -1.30 6.16 7.39
CA ILE A 10 -1.93 7.47 7.65
C ILE A 10 -2.84 7.39 8.89
N ARG A 11 -3.66 6.36 8.99
CA ARG A 11 -4.50 6.17 10.16
C ARG A 11 -3.70 5.91 11.43
N ALA A 12 -2.63 5.12 11.34
CA ALA A 12 -1.75 4.85 12.47
C ALA A 12 -1.11 6.13 13.06
N PHE A 13 -0.78 7.10 12.20
CA PHE A 13 -0.23 8.38 12.64
C PHE A 13 -1.30 9.38 13.13
N ARG A 14 -2.57 9.18 12.79
CA ARG A 14 -3.66 10.08 13.17
C ARG A 14 -4.42 9.63 14.41
N GLU A 15 -4.60 8.33 14.59
CA GLU A 15 -5.43 7.76 15.66
C GLU A 15 -4.56 6.98 16.64
N PRO A 16 -4.42 7.45 17.92
CA PRO A 16 -3.52 6.82 18.89
C PRO A 16 -3.81 5.34 19.14
N ALA A 17 -5.07 4.93 19.28
CA ALA A 17 -5.45 3.54 19.51
C ALA A 17 -5.06 2.65 18.32
N PHE A 18 -5.35 3.06 17.11
CA PHE A 18 -4.95 2.33 15.91
C PHE A 18 -3.43 2.31 15.74
N GLY A 19 -2.76 3.40 16.13
CA GLY A 19 -1.29 3.47 16.12
C GLY A 19 -0.63 2.49 17.08
N GLU A 20 -1.25 2.18 18.23
CA GLU A 20 -0.77 1.15 19.14
C GLU A 20 -0.89 -0.25 18.54
N GLU A 21 -2.04 -0.57 17.95
CA GLU A 21 -2.25 -1.83 17.24
C GLU A 21 -1.26 -1.98 16.08
N PHE A 22 -1.07 -0.90 15.30
CA PHE A 22 -0.09 -0.85 14.21
C PHE A 22 1.33 -1.17 14.71
N ARG A 23 1.76 -0.54 15.79
CA ARG A 23 3.12 -0.77 16.33
C ARG A 23 3.30 -2.22 16.80
N ALA A 24 2.28 -2.80 17.42
CA ALA A 24 2.31 -4.20 17.86
C ALA A 24 2.42 -5.15 16.66
N PHE A 25 1.57 -4.94 15.64
CA PHE A 25 1.59 -5.72 14.41
C PHE A 25 2.93 -5.55 13.66
N HIS A 26 3.35 -4.31 13.45
CA HIS A 26 4.54 -3.96 12.66
C HIS A 26 5.81 -4.61 13.24
N ARG A 27 6.00 -4.55 14.56
CA ARG A 27 7.15 -5.20 15.20
C ARG A 27 7.17 -6.71 14.95
N GLY A 28 6.03 -7.36 15.06
CA GLY A 28 5.94 -8.81 14.90
C GLY A 28 6.00 -9.25 13.43
N ALA A 29 5.50 -8.45 12.53
CA ALA A 29 5.42 -8.77 11.10
C ALA A 29 6.63 -8.28 10.29
N LEU A 30 7.50 -7.45 10.89
CA LEU A 30 8.59 -6.76 10.19
C LEU A 30 9.43 -7.64 9.25
N PRO A 31 9.79 -8.89 9.61
CA PRO A 31 10.55 -9.76 8.70
C PRO A 31 9.82 -10.09 7.39
N GLY A 32 8.49 -10.04 7.40
CA GLY A 32 7.65 -10.30 6.23
C GLY A 32 7.11 -9.07 5.54
N LEU A 33 7.40 -7.86 6.07
CA LEU A 33 6.90 -6.61 5.49
C LEU A 33 7.84 -6.06 4.41
N VAL A 34 7.24 -5.42 3.42
CA VAL A 34 7.91 -4.58 2.44
C VAL A 34 7.20 -3.23 2.37
N LEU A 35 7.97 -2.15 2.22
CA LEU A 35 7.43 -0.82 2.01
C LEU A 35 7.49 -0.47 0.52
N SER A 36 6.37 -0.06 -0.06
CA SER A 36 6.34 0.48 -1.41
C SER A 36 6.79 1.94 -1.42
N ALA A 37 7.62 2.32 -2.39
CA ALA A 37 7.98 3.72 -2.61
C ALA A 37 6.75 4.59 -2.97
N VAL A 38 5.76 4.01 -3.62
CA VAL A 38 4.47 4.68 -3.90
C VAL A 38 3.75 5.01 -2.60
N VAL A 39 3.65 4.04 -1.69
CA VAL A 39 3.05 4.22 -0.36
C VAL A 39 3.83 5.25 0.45
N ALA A 40 5.16 5.15 0.47
CA ALA A 40 6.00 6.12 1.19
C ALA A 40 5.78 7.56 0.69
N SER A 41 5.68 7.75 -0.62
CA SER A 41 5.39 9.03 -1.24
C SER A 41 4.02 9.59 -0.80
N GLU A 42 2.99 8.77 -0.83
CA GLU A 42 1.64 9.17 -0.40
C GLU A 42 1.59 9.57 1.08
N VAL A 43 2.24 8.80 1.94
CA VAL A 43 2.30 9.10 3.38
C VAL A 43 3.05 10.42 3.62
N LEU A 44 4.16 10.65 2.93
CA LEU A 44 4.94 11.89 3.05
C LEU A 44 4.16 13.11 2.54
N ILE A 45 3.42 12.98 1.45
CA ILE A 45 2.52 14.04 0.96
C ILE A 45 1.46 14.38 2.01
N GLY A 46 0.94 13.38 2.72
CA GLY A 46 -0.05 13.56 3.77
C GLY A 46 0.52 14.00 5.13
N ALA A 47 1.83 13.99 5.30
CA ALA A 47 2.50 14.41 6.54
C ALA A 47 2.63 15.93 6.58
N LEU A 48 1.58 16.62 7.02
CA LEU A 48 1.43 18.07 6.94
C LEU A 48 2.29 18.88 7.91
N THR A 49 3.04 18.23 8.80
CA THR A 49 3.93 18.90 9.74
C THR A 49 5.34 18.31 9.67
N PRO A 50 6.40 19.12 9.94
CA PRO A 50 7.77 18.61 9.99
C PRO A 50 7.97 17.47 11.00
N ASP A 51 7.24 17.47 12.11
CA ASP A 51 7.32 16.41 13.12
C ASP A 51 6.76 15.08 12.61
N ARG A 52 5.64 15.12 11.92
CA ARG A 52 5.05 13.93 11.29
C ARG A 52 5.94 13.37 10.17
N GLU A 53 6.51 14.25 9.36
CA GLU A 53 7.46 13.85 8.33
C GLU A 53 8.68 13.15 8.94
N ARG A 54 9.29 13.74 9.96
CA ARG A 54 10.44 13.14 10.66
C ARG A 54 10.09 11.80 11.29
N ALA A 55 8.92 11.70 11.93
CA ALA A 55 8.45 10.48 12.56
C ALA A 55 8.33 9.34 11.53
N PHE A 56 7.76 9.61 10.38
CA PHE A 56 7.65 8.61 9.31
C PHE A 56 9.01 8.25 8.72
N ARG A 57 9.83 9.25 8.38
CA ARG A 57 11.16 8.98 7.80
C ARG A 57 12.03 8.15 8.72
N ARG A 58 12.18 8.55 9.99
CA ARG A 58 13.04 7.86 10.95
C ARG A 58 12.45 6.54 11.43
N GLY A 59 11.15 6.50 11.68
CA GLY A 59 10.49 5.33 12.26
C GLY A 59 10.17 4.23 11.25
N ILE A 60 9.92 4.58 10.00
CA ILE A 60 9.45 3.64 8.97
C ILE A 60 10.39 3.61 7.77
N LEU A 61 10.55 4.72 7.05
CA LEU A 61 11.24 4.75 5.76
C LEU A 61 12.71 4.32 5.87
N GLU A 62 13.48 4.96 6.73
CA GLU A 62 14.92 4.65 6.90
C GLU A 62 15.18 3.20 7.33
N PRO A 63 14.43 2.61 8.29
CA PRO A 63 14.57 1.19 8.62
C PRO A 63 14.32 0.24 7.44
N PHE A 64 13.34 0.51 6.59
CA PHE A 64 13.11 -0.29 5.39
C PHE A 64 14.21 -0.12 4.35
N GLN A 65 14.69 1.11 4.16
CA GLN A 65 15.83 1.38 3.27
C GLN A 65 17.09 0.65 3.74
N ALA A 66 17.41 0.73 5.04
CA ALA A 66 18.56 0.06 5.62
C ALA A 66 18.52 -1.46 5.45
N ARG A 67 17.33 -2.04 5.45
CA ARG A 67 17.10 -3.48 5.23
C ARG A 67 16.94 -3.87 3.76
N ARG A 68 17.05 -2.92 2.84
CA ARG A 68 16.79 -3.12 1.40
C ARG A 68 15.39 -3.67 1.13
N ARG A 69 14.41 -3.17 1.87
CA ARG A 69 12.99 -3.57 1.78
C ARG A 69 12.08 -2.42 1.35
N LEU A 70 12.64 -1.39 0.76
CA LEU A 70 11.90 -0.38 0.02
C LEU A 70 11.77 -0.84 -1.44
N HIS A 71 10.56 -1.16 -1.84
CA HIS A 71 10.27 -1.60 -3.21
C HIS A 71 9.97 -0.39 -4.09
N VAL A 72 10.74 -0.24 -5.15
CA VAL A 72 10.52 0.77 -6.20
C VAL A 72 9.98 0.04 -7.42
N PRO A 73 8.78 0.38 -7.93
CA PRO A 73 8.22 -0.27 -9.10
C PRO A 73 9.12 -0.10 -10.32
N THR A 74 9.32 -1.18 -11.08
CA THR A 74 10.02 -1.14 -12.36
C THR A 74 9.10 -0.64 -13.46
N TRP A 75 9.64 -0.35 -14.65
CA TRP A 75 8.81 -0.03 -15.80
C TRP A 75 7.78 -1.14 -16.09
N SER A 76 8.17 -2.40 -15.97
CA SER A 76 7.27 -3.54 -16.15
C SER A 76 6.07 -3.49 -15.20
N THR A 77 6.28 -3.08 -13.95
CA THR A 77 5.20 -2.89 -12.96
C THR A 77 4.28 -1.73 -13.38
N TRP A 78 4.86 -0.62 -13.77
CA TRP A 78 4.13 0.55 -14.29
C TRP A 78 3.28 0.21 -15.51
N ASP A 79 3.87 -0.52 -16.45
CA ASP A 79 3.20 -0.93 -17.69
C ASP A 79 2.02 -1.87 -17.40
N ARG A 80 2.20 -2.80 -16.47
CA ARG A 80 1.09 -3.65 -16.00
C ARG A 80 -0.03 -2.82 -15.37
N ALA A 81 0.30 -1.89 -14.48
CA ALA A 81 -0.69 -1.00 -13.87
C ALA A 81 -1.43 -0.18 -14.93
N THR A 82 -0.72 0.33 -15.92
CA THR A 82 -1.30 1.04 -17.06
C THR A 82 -2.27 0.16 -17.86
N SER A 83 -1.89 -1.08 -18.13
CA SER A 83 -2.76 -2.04 -18.83
C SER A 83 -4.02 -2.34 -18.05
N ILE A 84 -3.93 -2.52 -16.73
CA ILE A 84 -5.08 -2.74 -15.86
C ILE A 84 -6.00 -1.52 -15.86
N ASP A 85 -5.47 -0.32 -15.68
CA ASP A 85 -6.25 0.92 -15.73
C ASP A 85 -7.02 1.04 -17.05
N ARG A 86 -6.35 0.80 -18.18
CA ARG A 86 -6.97 0.82 -19.51
C ARG A 86 -8.08 -0.22 -19.66
N ARG A 87 -7.89 -1.42 -19.14
CA ARG A 87 -8.91 -2.48 -19.16
C ARG A 87 -10.12 -2.13 -18.29
N MET A 88 -9.89 -1.56 -17.12
CA MET A 88 -10.95 -1.10 -16.24
C MET A 88 -11.77 0.02 -16.91
N ARG A 89 -11.12 0.95 -17.60
CA ARG A 89 -11.80 2.03 -18.34
C ARG A 89 -12.65 1.52 -19.51
N ARG A 90 -12.28 0.40 -20.09
CA ARG A 90 -13.05 -0.22 -21.20
C ARG A 90 -14.27 -0.98 -20.71
N ARG A 91 -14.30 -1.36 -19.44
CA ARG A 91 -15.42 -2.13 -18.89
C ARG A 91 -16.66 -1.23 -18.77
N SER A 92 -17.76 -1.66 -19.40
CA SER A 92 -19.03 -0.95 -19.32
C SER A 92 -19.50 -0.79 -17.87
N GLY A 93 -19.96 0.40 -17.50
CA GLY A 93 -20.48 0.72 -16.17
C GLY A 93 -19.42 0.93 -15.10
N PHE A 94 -18.12 0.97 -15.45
CA PHE A 94 -17.10 1.30 -14.47
C PHE A 94 -17.16 2.77 -14.10
N ASP A 95 -17.08 3.05 -12.82
CA ASP A 95 -17.39 4.34 -12.22
C ASP A 95 -16.25 5.39 -12.30
N SER A 96 -16.54 6.56 -11.70
CA SER A 96 -15.63 7.72 -11.66
C SER A 96 -14.36 7.52 -10.82
N ARG A 97 -14.15 6.36 -10.16
CA ARG A 97 -12.92 6.09 -9.40
C ARG A 97 -11.67 6.23 -10.27
N LEU A 98 -11.76 5.83 -11.54
CA LEU A 98 -10.67 5.93 -12.51
C LEU A 98 -10.23 7.37 -12.81
N ASP A 99 -11.07 8.35 -12.52
CA ASP A 99 -10.73 9.76 -12.72
C ASP A 99 -9.86 10.32 -11.58
N ARG A 100 -9.77 9.58 -10.47
CA ARG A 100 -8.92 9.95 -9.34
C ARG A 100 -7.49 9.47 -9.57
N ARG A 101 -6.53 10.39 -9.46
CA ARG A 101 -5.10 10.04 -9.53
C ARG A 101 -4.72 8.97 -8.49
N SER A 102 -5.29 9.06 -7.28
CA SER A 102 -5.05 8.11 -6.21
C SER A 102 -5.45 6.68 -6.56
N PHE A 103 -6.44 6.49 -7.42
CA PHE A 103 -6.84 5.15 -7.85
C PHE A 103 -5.79 4.47 -8.73
N PHE A 104 -5.14 5.21 -9.62
CA PHE A 104 -4.00 4.67 -10.38
C PHE A 104 -2.84 4.30 -9.45
N GLN A 105 -2.60 5.06 -8.40
CA GLN A 105 -1.61 4.69 -7.37
C GLN A 105 -1.98 3.38 -6.67
N ASP A 106 -3.25 3.16 -6.37
CA ASP A 106 -3.73 1.88 -5.82
C ASP A 106 -3.48 0.71 -6.79
N ILE A 107 -3.73 0.91 -8.08
CA ILE A 107 -3.41 -0.11 -9.11
C ILE A 107 -1.89 -0.39 -9.14
N LEU A 108 -1.06 0.64 -9.03
CA LEU A 108 0.40 0.50 -9.02
C LEU A 108 0.89 -0.24 -7.77
N ILE A 109 0.30 0.05 -6.61
CA ILE A 109 0.55 -0.68 -5.35
C ILE A 109 0.16 -2.16 -5.51
N ALA A 110 -1.01 -2.43 -6.07
CA ALA A 110 -1.49 -3.78 -6.32
C ALA A 110 -0.58 -4.54 -7.30
N ALA A 111 -0.13 -3.89 -8.37
CA ALA A 111 0.82 -4.48 -9.32
C ALA A 111 2.17 -4.80 -8.66
N SER A 112 2.65 -3.93 -7.78
CA SER A 112 3.85 -4.17 -6.99
C SER A 112 3.69 -5.37 -6.05
N ALA A 113 2.55 -5.47 -5.38
CA ALA A 113 2.24 -6.60 -4.50
C ALA A 113 2.20 -7.92 -5.28
N ARG A 114 1.62 -7.92 -6.47
CA ARG A 114 1.62 -9.09 -7.36
C ARG A 114 3.03 -9.51 -7.74
N ASP A 115 3.87 -8.57 -8.14
CA ASP A 115 5.27 -8.85 -8.51
C ASP A 115 6.08 -9.44 -7.36
N LEU A 116 5.77 -9.04 -6.13
CA LEU A 116 6.42 -9.50 -4.91
C LEU A 116 5.81 -10.79 -4.33
N GLY A 117 4.67 -11.24 -4.82
CA GLY A 117 3.88 -12.29 -4.17
C GLY A 117 3.38 -11.87 -2.78
N ALA A 118 3.11 -10.59 -2.58
CA ALA A 118 2.70 -10.02 -1.30
C ALA A 118 1.19 -9.88 -1.16
N THR A 119 0.68 -10.03 0.05
CA THR A 119 -0.69 -9.65 0.41
C THR A 119 -0.75 -8.14 0.66
N VAL A 120 -1.71 -7.46 0.05
CA VAL A 120 -1.99 -6.05 0.33
C VAL A 120 -2.86 -5.95 1.59
N ILE A 121 -2.36 -5.22 2.60
CA ILE A 121 -3.14 -4.89 3.80
C ILE A 121 -3.63 -3.46 3.67
N THR A 122 -4.94 -3.26 3.66
CA THR A 122 -5.55 -1.96 3.39
C THR A 122 -6.84 -1.75 4.19
N LEU A 123 -7.14 -0.49 4.51
CA LEU A 123 -8.44 -0.07 5.00
C LEU A 123 -9.43 0.21 3.85
N ASN A 124 -8.92 0.28 2.62
CA ASN A 124 -9.69 0.54 1.41
C ASN A 124 -9.90 -0.75 0.61
N THR A 125 -10.43 -1.77 1.26
CA THR A 125 -10.62 -3.10 0.66
C THR A 125 -11.47 -3.05 -0.59
N ARG A 126 -12.50 -2.21 -0.62
CA ARG A 126 -13.43 -2.09 -1.75
C ARG A 126 -12.71 -1.73 -3.06
N ASP A 127 -11.79 -0.78 -3.04
CA ASP A 127 -11.05 -0.38 -4.24
C ASP A 127 -10.05 -1.46 -4.66
N PHE A 128 -9.35 -2.07 -3.71
CA PHE A 128 -8.42 -3.17 -4.03
C PHE A 128 -9.12 -4.45 -4.48
N GLU A 129 -10.31 -4.75 -3.97
CA GLU A 129 -11.14 -5.85 -4.47
C GLU A 129 -11.59 -5.61 -5.91
N ALA A 130 -11.94 -4.38 -6.27
CA ALA A 130 -12.25 -4.02 -7.65
C ALA A 130 -11.03 -4.24 -8.58
N ILE A 131 -9.84 -3.88 -8.12
CA ILE A 131 -8.59 -4.14 -8.86
C ILE A 131 -8.32 -5.64 -8.97
N ALA A 132 -8.61 -6.41 -7.92
CA ALA A 132 -8.42 -7.87 -7.88
C ALA A 132 -9.29 -8.61 -8.91
N GLU A 133 -10.34 -8.02 -9.44
CA GLU A 133 -11.10 -8.59 -10.55
C GLU A 133 -10.28 -8.63 -11.86
N PHE A 134 -9.25 -7.80 -11.97
CA PHE A 134 -8.42 -7.67 -13.18
C PHE A 134 -6.99 -8.19 -13.00
N MET A 135 -6.59 -8.50 -11.80
CA MET A 135 -5.22 -8.89 -11.47
C MET A 135 -5.21 -9.81 -10.26
N ASP A 136 -4.45 -10.90 -10.34
CA ASP A 136 -4.32 -11.86 -9.25
C ASP A 136 -3.51 -11.26 -8.09
N ILE A 137 -4.21 -10.77 -7.08
CA ILE A 137 -3.67 -10.24 -5.82
C ILE A 137 -4.48 -10.74 -4.64
N THR A 138 -3.85 -10.81 -3.49
CA THR A 138 -4.52 -11.09 -2.22
C THR A 138 -4.66 -9.81 -1.42
N VAL A 139 -5.87 -9.55 -0.93
CA VAL A 139 -6.22 -8.36 -0.14
C VAL A 139 -6.67 -8.78 1.24
N ALA A 140 -6.26 -8.07 2.28
CA ALA A 140 -6.66 -8.30 3.66
C ALA A 140 -6.88 -6.97 4.40
N GLU A 141 -7.77 -7.02 5.38
CA GLU A 141 -7.94 -5.92 6.34
C GLU A 141 -6.86 -5.96 7.43
N PRO A 142 -6.52 -4.84 8.07
CA PRO A 142 -5.78 -4.84 9.31
C PRO A 142 -6.62 -5.48 10.43
N TRP A 143 -6.13 -6.36 11.23
CA TRP A 143 -4.81 -6.96 11.15
C TRP A 143 -4.98 -8.43 10.78
N PRO A 144 -4.32 -8.92 9.75
CA PRO A 144 -4.48 -10.32 9.39
C PRO A 144 -3.96 -11.20 10.53
N GLU A 145 -4.71 -12.26 10.84
CA GLU A 145 -4.24 -13.27 11.78
C GLU A 145 -2.90 -13.82 11.28
N ARG A 146 -1.96 -13.96 12.20
CA ARG A 146 -0.73 -14.68 11.89
C ARG A 146 -1.11 -16.10 11.52
N ALA A 147 -0.71 -16.56 10.35
CA ALA A 147 -0.74 -17.97 10.04
C ALA A 147 0.04 -18.71 11.14
N VAL A 148 -0.67 -19.51 11.88
CA VAL A 148 -0.11 -20.31 12.96
C VAL A 148 0.79 -21.39 12.36
#